data_2fe681b5975e1477e739e558688c851a
#
_entry.id   2fe681b5975e1477e739e558688c851a
#
_cell.length_a   1.000
_cell.length_b   1.000
_cell.length_c   1.000
_cell.angle_alpha   90.00
_cell.angle_beta   90.00
_cell.angle_gamma   90.00
#
_symmetry.space_group_name_H-M   'P 1'
#
loop_
_entity.id
_entity.type
_entity.pdbx_description
1 polymer ?
#
loop_
_entity_poly.entity_id
_entity_poly.type
_entity_poly.pdbx_seq_one_letter_code
_entity_poly.pdbx_strand_id
1 'polypeptide(L)'
;CIRDSLRFHPSVNLSILKFLGFEQLFKNSLTTLPMGGGKGGSDFDPKGKSDNEIMRFCHAFMGELFRHIGPNTDVPAGDIGVGGREIGFMFGMYKKLNNEFTGVLTGKGASWGGSLIRPEATGYGTIYFAQNMLQRKNDSFEGKKVVISGAGNVAQYAAEKAIELGATVLTLSDSGGYIYDSEGINTEKLKHVMYIKNEKRGRIGSYIEKYPNAKYIPGERPWSIKCDIALPCATQNELNGAEAKTLVENGCMCISEGANMPSTPEAIQEFQKGKILFAPGKASNAGGVATSGLEMSQNSLRLSWSRREVDDKLKVIMEDIHDSCVQYGKNEDGSIDYIKGANIAGFVKVADAMLAQGVV
;
A
#
# COMPACT_ATOMS: atom_id res chain seq x y z
N CYS A 1 -14.23 -14.84 7.43
CA CYS A 1 -12.82 -14.83 7.85
C CYS A 1 -12.31 -13.40 7.91
N ILE A 2 -11.58 -13.05 8.94
CA ILE A 2 -10.96 -11.74 9.11
C ILE A 2 -9.58 -11.78 8.45
N ARG A 3 -9.24 -10.77 7.68
CA ARG A 3 -7.87 -10.48 7.29
C ARG A 3 -7.39 -9.31 8.12
N ASP A 4 -6.62 -9.60 9.14
CA ASP A 4 -6.07 -8.68 10.11
C ASP A 4 -4.65 -8.22 9.71
N SER A 5 -4.05 -7.36 10.50
CA SER A 5 -2.61 -7.07 10.46
C SER A 5 -2.07 -6.74 11.86
N LEU A 6 -0.83 -7.13 12.09
CA LEU A 6 -0.15 -6.95 13.37
C LEU A 6 0.85 -5.81 13.27
N ARG A 7 0.84 -4.92 14.27
CA ARG A 7 1.80 -3.82 14.41
C ARG A 7 2.62 -3.98 15.68
N PHE A 8 3.96 -3.90 15.56
CA PHE A 8 4.87 -3.81 16.70
C PHE A 8 5.52 -2.43 16.71
N HIS A 9 5.03 -1.56 17.58
CA HIS A 9 5.50 -0.19 17.69
C HIS A 9 5.13 0.40 19.06
N PRO A 10 6.01 1.21 19.69
CA PRO A 10 5.75 1.79 21.02
C PRO A 10 4.45 2.59 21.15
N SER A 11 3.92 3.12 20.06
CA SER A 11 2.64 3.86 20.06
C SER A 11 1.39 2.97 20.10
N VAL A 12 1.53 1.66 19.99
CA VAL A 12 0.37 0.75 19.95
C VAL A 12 -0.40 0.80 21.27
N ASN A 13 -1.69 1.07 21.18
CA ASN A 13 -2.66 1.01 22.26
C ASN A 13 -4.04 0.68 21.71
N LEU A 14 -5.00 0.39 22.61
CA LEU A 14 -6.35 -0.03 22.20
C LEU A 14 -7.07 0.99 21.30
N SER A 15 -6.91 2.28 21.55
CA SER A 15 -7.56 3.32 20.74
C SER A 15 -7.05 3.31 19.32
N ILE A 16 -5.72 3.23 19.14
CA ILE A 16 -5.08 3.13 17.83
C ILE A 16 -5.50 1.84 17.10
N LEU A 17 -5.52 0.69 17.79
CA LEU A 17 -5.92 -0.58 17.18
C LEU A 17 -7.39 -0.57 16.76
N LYS A 18 -8.30 -0.01 17.56
CA LYS A 18 -9.72 0.15 17.17
C LYS A 18 -9.88 1.01 15.93
N PHE A 19 -9.21 2.15 15.86
CA PHE A 19 -9.25 3.03 14.69
C PHE A 19 -8.70 2.34 13.45
N LEU A 20 -7.54 1.70 13.55
CA LEU A 20 -6.91 1.00 12.44
C LEU A 20 -7.73 -0.22 11.99
N GLY A 21 -8.37 -0.93 12.92
CA GLY A 21 -9.29 -2.04 12.61
C GLY A 21 -10.52 -1.57 11.85
N PHE A 22 -11.10 -0.45 12.26
CA PHE A 22 -12.19 0.21 11.56
C PHE A 22 -11.81 0.60 10.13
N GLU A 23 -10.67 1.25 9.92
CA GLU A 23 -10.19 1.56 8.57
C GLU A 23 -9.90 0.31 7.73
N GLN A 24 -9.32 -0.73 8.35
CA GLN A 24 -9.01 -1.98 7.67
C GLN A 24 -10.27 -2.69 7.18
N LEU A 25 -11.36 -2.65 7.96
CA LEU A 25 -12.65 -3.23 7.57
C LEU A 25 -13.17 -2.60 6.27
N PHE A 26 -13.20 -1.27 6.17
CA PHE A 26 -13.65 -0.58 4.95
C PHE A 26 -12.71 -0.76 3.77
N LYS A 27 -11.40 -0.80 4.02
CA LYS A 27 -10.42 -1.09 2.98
C LYS A 27 -10.59 -2.51 2.42
N ASN A 28 -10.76 -3.51 3.29
CA ASN A 28 -10.97 -4.89 2.87
C ASN A 28 -12.28 -5.07 2.10
N SER A 29 -13.35 -4.39 2.53
CA SER A 29 -14.64 -4.46 1.85
C SER A 29 -14.59 -3.98 0.40
N LEU A 30 -13.74 -3.01 0.07
CA LEU A 30 -13.55 -2.52 -1.29
C LEU A 30 -12.94 -3.56 -2.23
N THR A 31 -12.17 -4.52 -1.72
CA THR A 31 -11.48 -5.52 -2.57
C THR A 31 -12.39 -6.53 -3.24
N THR A 32 -13.69 -6.50 -3.00
CA THR A 32 -14.69 -7.49 -3.42
C THR A 32 -14.49 -8.89 -2.84
N LEU A 33 -13.33 -9.17 -2.24
CA LEU A 33 -13.04 -10.46 -1.61
C LEU A 33 -13.86 -10.66 -0.31
N PRO A 34 -14.22 -11.89 0.03
CA PRO A 34 -15.06 -12.20 1.19
C PRO A 34 -14.26 -12.21 2.50
N MET A 35 -13.76 -11.07 2.90
CA MET A 35 -12.95 -10.94 4.13
C MET A 35 -13.32 -9.69 4.91
N GLY A 36 -13.47 -9.85 6.21
CA GLY A 36 -13.57 -8.77 7.18
C GLY A 36 -12.20 -8.11 7.43
N GLY A 37 -12.15 -7.19 8.36
CA GLY A 37 -10.93 -6.47 8.74
C GLY A 37 -10.73 -6.44 10.25
N GLY A 38 -9.50 -6.42 10.68
CA GLY A 38 -9.09 -6.31 12.07
C GLY A 38 -7.71 -5.67 12.19
N LYS A 39 -7.31 -5.44 13.44
CA LYS A 39 -5.97 -4.94 13.78
C LYS A 39 -5.56 -5.43 15.15
N GLY A 40 -4.39 -6.03 15.21
CA GLY A 40 -3.73 -6.44 16.44
C GLY A 40 -2.34 -5.83 16.58
N GLY A 41 -1.67 -6.12 17.67
CA GLY A 41 -0.28 -5.70 17.85
C GLY A 41 0.18 -5.62 19.28
N SER A 42 1.38 -5.06 19.45
CA SER A 42 2.01 -4.82 20.74
C SER A 42 2.80 -3.51 20.70
N ASP A 43 3.00 -2.91 21.87
CA ASP A 43 3.88 -1.76 22.09
C ASP A 43 5.37 -2.13 22.07
N PHE A 44 5.71 -3.37 21.77
CA PHE A 44 7.09 -3.83 21.56
C PHE A 44 7.75 -3.03 20.41
N ASP A 45 8.96 -2.50 20.67
CA ASP A 45 9.77 -1.82 19.67
C ASP A 45 10.83 -2.79 19.10
N PRO A 46 10.70 -3.26 17.84
CA PRO A 46 11.69 -4.11 17.22
C PRO A 46 12.96 -3.34 16.79
N LYS A 47 12.94 -2.00 16.81
CA LYS A 47 14.06 -1.17 16.37
C LYS A 47 15.27 -1.36 17.29
N GLY A 48 16.42 -1.66 16.69
CA GLY A 48 17.67 -1.88 17.44
C GLY A 48 17.76 -3.24 18.14
N LYS A 49 16.78 -4.13 17.98
CA LYS A 49 16.82 -5.49 18.51
C LYS A 49 17.48 -6.45 17.52
N SER A 50 18.18 -7.45 18.05
CA SER A 50 18.72 -8.56 17.27
C SER A 50 17.61 -9.48 16.76
N ASP A 51 17.89 -10.24 15.71
CA ASP A 51 16.95 -11.24 15.17
C ASP A 51 16.53 -12.27 16.23
N ASN A 52 17.44 -12.65 17.14
CA ASN A 52 17.12 -13.58 18.23
C ASN A 52 16.16 -12.97 19.27
N GLU A 53 16.29 -11.70 19.59
CA GLU A 53 15.36 -11.00 20.49
C GLU A 53 13.98 -10.91 19.88
N ILE A 54 13.91 -10.52 18.59
CA ILE A 54 12.66 -10.44 17.84
C ILE A 54 12.01 -11.81 17.71
N MET A 55 12.78 -12.86 17.40
CA MET A 55 12.27 -14.22 17.31
C MET A 55 11.67 -14.68 18.65
N ARG A 56 12.35 -14.45 19.76
CA ARG A 56 11.83 -14.81 21.10
C ARG A 56 10.54 -14.06 21.42
N PHE A 57 10.48 -12.77 21.08
CA PHE A 57 9.26 -12.00 21.26
C PHE A 57 8.11 -12.55 20.38
N CYS A 58 8.34 -12.80 19.10
CA CYS A 58 7.35 -13.38 18.18
C CYS A 58 6.84 -14.75 18.66
N HIS A 59 7.73 -15.59 19.20
CA HIS A 59 7.35 -16.89 19.75
C HIS A 59 6.50 -16.75 21.01
N ALA A 60 6.85 -15.85 21.94
CA ALA A 60 6.06 -15.58 23.14
C ALA A 60 4.69 -15.00 22.79
N PHE A 61 4.66 -14.01 21.89
CA PHE A 61 3.43 -13.38 21.41
C PHE A 61 2.50 -14.41 20.74
N MET A 62 3.04 -15.28 19.89
CA MET A 62 2.27 -16.34 19.26
C MET A 62 1.78 -17.40 20.27
N GLY A 63 2.51 -17.63 21.36
CA GLY A 63 2.10 -18.53 22.45
C GLY A 63 0.74 -18.15 23.06
N GLU A 64 0.40 -16.87 23.05
CA GLU A 64 -0.92 -16.37 23.48
C GLU A 64 -1.89 -16.23 22.31
N LEU A 65 -1.43 -15.74 21.15
CA LEU A 65 -2.27 -15.39 20.02
C LEU A 65 -2.85 -16.62 19.29
N PHE A 66 -2.14 -17.76 19.25
CA PHE A 66 -2.49 -18.89 18.38
C PHE A 66 -3.90 -19.43 18.59
N ARG A 67 -4.47 -19.29 19.79
CA ARG A 67 -5.84 -19.72 20.11
C ARG A 67 -6.94 -18.86 19.48
N HIS A 68 -6.57 -17.67 19.02
CA HIS A 68 -7.52 -16.65 18.52
C HIS A 68 -7.44 -16.45 17.01
N ILE A 69 -6.45 -17.06 16.35
CA ILE A 69 -6.22 -16.93 14.91
C ILE A 69 -6.30 -18.29 14.22
N GLY A 70 -6.45 -18.27 12.92
CA GLY A 70 -6.50 -19.50 12.11
C GLY A 70 -6.91 -19.22 10.67
N PRO A 71 -6.75 -20.17 9.76
CA PRO A 71 -7.02 -19.98 8.34
C PRO A 71 -8.47 -19.60 8.03
N ASN A 72 -9.42 -19.94 8.90
CA ASN A 72 -10.84 -19.69 8.75
C ASN A 72 -11.42 -18.74 9.80
N THR A 73 -10.61 -18.18 10.67
CA THR A 73 -11.02 -17.29 11.76
C THR A 73 -10.45 -15.89 11.54
N ASP A 74 -9.19 -15.70 11.85
CA ASP A 74 -8.44 -14.46 11.69
C ASP A 74 -7.08 -14.77 11.10
N VAL A 75 -6.73 -14.09 10.00
CA VAL A 75 -5.49 -14.28 9.25
C VAL A 75 -4.67 -13.00 9.29
N PRO A 76 -3.80 -12.83 10.30
CA PRO A 76 -2.98 -11.64 10.41
C PRO A 76 -1.93 -11.52 9.32
N ALA A 77 -1.64 -10.29 8.94
CA ALA A 77 -0.55 -9.91 8.04
C ALA A 77 0.41 -8.94 8.71
N GLY A 78 1.46 -8.57 8.00
CA GLY A 78 2.40 -7.56 8.46
C GLY A 78 1.86 -6.12 8.39
N ASP A 79 2.42 -5.29 9.25
CA ASP A 79 2.26 -3.84 9.32
C ASP A 79 3.55 -3.23 9.90
N ILE A 80 3.54 -1.99 10.41
CA ILE A 80 4.73 -1.37 11.02
C ILE A 80 5.36 -2.30 12.07
N GLY A 81 6.65 -2.57 11.93
CA GLY A 81 7.41 -3.45 12.82
C GLY A 81 7.17 -4.95 12.63
N VAL A 82 6.33 -5.33 11.67
CA VAL A 82 6.05 -6.75 11.34
C VAL A 82 6.20 -6.95 9.83
N GLY A 83 7.35 -7.45 9.44
CA GLY A 83 7.66 -7.82 8.04
C GLY A 83 7.69 -9.34 7.84
N GLY A 84 8.24 -9.77 6.70
CA GLY A 84 8.36 -11.19 6.36
C GLY A 84 9.16 -12.02 7.39
N ARG A 85 10.14 -11.41 8.07
CA ARG A 85 10.91 -12.03 9.14
C ARG A 85 10.03 -12.39 10.34
N GLU A 86 9.28 -11.41 10.85
CA GLU A 86 8.36 -11.58 11.99
C GLU A 86 7.24 -12.56 11.65
N ILE A 87 6.68 -12.47 10.46
CA ILE A 87 5.69 -13.43 9.94
C ILE A 87 6.28 -14.83 9.92
N GLY A 88 7.53 -15.00 9.49
CA GLY A 88 8.23 -16.30 9.51
C GLY A 88 8.36 -16.88 10.92
N PHE A 89 8.82 -16.07 11.88
CA PHE A 89 8.95 -16.50 13.27
C PHE A 89 7.61 -16.89 13.89
N MET A 90 6.57 -16.09 13.67
CA MET A 90 5.22 -16.37 14.15
C MET A 90 4.61 -17.62 13.50
N PHE A 91 4.77 -17.79 12.19
CA PHE A 91 4.28 -18.96 11.47
C PHE A 91 4.96 -20.26 11.95
N GLY A 92 6.28 -20.23 12.15
CA GLY A 92 7.01 -21.36 12.68
C GLY A 92 6.51 -21.79 14.07
N MET A 93 6.24 -20.82 14.94
CA MET A 93 5.69 -21.10 16.27
C MET A 93 4.23 -21.58 16.22
N TYR A 94 3.38 -20.99 15.36
CA TYR A 94 2.01 -21.45 15.14
C TYR A 94 1.98 -22.93 14.70
N LYS A 95 2.80 -23.31 13.71
CA LYS A 95 2.94 -24.72 13.29
C LYS A 95 3.31 -25.65 14.43
N LYS A 96 4.23 -25.21 15.27
CA LYS A 96 4.68 -26.01 16.43
C LYS A 96 3.53 -26.23 17.43
N LEU A 97 2.74 -25.19 17.71
CA LEU A 97 1.67 -25.24 18.71
C LEU A 97 0.45 -26.04 18.24
N ASN A 98 0.04 -25.84 16.99
CA ASN A 98 -1.14 -26.50 16.42
C ASN A 98 -0.84 -27.82 15.72
N ASN A 99 0.41 -28.13 15.44
CA ASN A 99 0.84 -29.26 14.62
C ASN A 99 0.19 -29.25 13.21
N GLU A 100 0.03 -28.04 12.64
CA GLU A 100 -0.63 -27.82 11.35
C GLU A 100 0.19 -26.92 10.44
N PHE A 101 0.18 -27.22 9.14
CA PHE A 101 0.65 -26.33 8.09
C PHE A 101 -0.57 -25.79 7.34
N THR A 102 -1.03 -24.57 7.70
CA THR A 102 -2.28 -23.99 7.22
C THR A 102 -2.07 -22.62 6.60
N GLY A 103 -3.16 -22.03 6.09
CA GLY A 103 -3.21 -20.68 5.54
C GLY A 103 -3.27 -19.56 6.58
N VAL A 104 -2.92 -19.81 7.82
CA VAL A 104 -2.78 -18.76 8.84
C VAL A 104 -1.61 -17.83 8.49
N LEU A 105 -1.76 -16.53 8.78
CA LEU A 105 -0.84 -15.45 8.43
C LEU A 105 -0.70 -15.24 6.91
N THR A 106 -0.54 -14.00 6.49
CA THR A 106 -0.19 -13.63 5.11
C THR A 106 1.08 -12.79 5.07
N GLY A 107 1.74 -12.76 3.91
CA GLY A 107 3.10 -12.21 3.77
C GLY A 107 4.16 -13.28 4.06
N LYS A 108 3.81 -14.55 3.93
CA LYS A 108 4.72 -15.68 4.02
C LYS A 108 5.74 -15.68 2.88
N GLY A 109 6.86 -16.35 3.07
CA GLY A 109 7.82 -16.61 2.00
C GLY A 109 7.22 -17.52 0.92
N ALA A 110 7.58 -17.29 -0.35
CA ALA A 110 7.05 -18.07 -1.48
C ALA A 110 7.24 -19.57 -1.35
N SER A 111 8.33 -20.02 -0.72
CA SER A 111 8.64 -21.45 -0.52
C SER A 111 7.79 -22.14 0.56
N TRP A 112 7.01 -21.39 1.34
CA TRP A 112 6.21 -21.93 2.44
C TRP A 112 4.82 -21.29 2.54
N GLY A 113 4.17 -21.09 1.38
CA GLY A 113 2.76 -20.70 1.27
C GLY A 113 2.52 -19.22 1.00
N GLY A 114 3.55 -18.44 0.73
CA GLY A 114 3.42 -17.04 0.33
C GLY A 114 3.00 -16.88 -1.13
N SER A 115 2.39 -15.75 -1.46
CA SER A 115 2.03 -15.37 -2.82
C SER A 115 3.13 -14.56 -3.49
N LEU A 116 3.35 -14.81 -4.77
CA LEU A 116 4.08 -13.88 -5.64
C LEU A 116 3.33 -12.54 -5.74
N ILE A 117 4.01 -11.50 -6.19
CA ILE A 117 3.46 -10.13 -6.29
C ILE A 117 3.13 -9.48 -4.92
N ARG A 118 3.22 -10.19 -3.80
CA ARG A 118 2.85 -9.61 -2.50
C ARG A 118 3.72 -8.40 -2.11
N PRO A 119 5.04 -8.37 -2.30
CA PRO A 119 5.87 -7.18 -2.08
C PRO A 119 5.49 -6.01 -2.99
N GLU A 120 5.18 -6.29 -4.24
CA GLU A 120 4.88 -5.31 -5.28
C GLU A 120 3.47 -4.72 -5.18
N ALA A 121 2.55 -5.49 -4.63
CA ALA A 121 1.11 -5.32 -4.77
C ALA A 121 0.57 -3.95 -4.39
N THR A 122 1.12 -3.30 -3.36
CA THR A 122 0.65 -1.98 -2.94
C THR A 122 1.04 -0.92 -3.97
N GLY A 123 2.29 -0.93 -4.42
CA GLY A 123 2.77 -0.03 -5.47
C GLY A 123 2.05 -0.27 -6.80
N TYR A 124 1.94 -1.52 -7.21
CA TYR A 124 1.22 -1.90 -8.44
C TYR A 124 -0.25 -1.49 -8.38
N GLY A 125 -0.94 -1.75 -7.27
CA GLY A 125 -2.33 -1.35 -7.08
C GLY A 125 -2.53 0.16 -7.21
N THR A 126 -1.62 0.96 -6.63
CA THR A 126 -1.62 2.42 -6.74
C THR A 126 -1.56 2.87 -8.20
N ILE A 127 -0.75 2.21 -9.02
CA ILE A 127 -0.63 2.50 -10.46
C ILE A 127 -1.86 2.01 -11.22
N TYR A 128 -2.37 0.80 -10.96
CA TYR A 128 -3.57 0.29 -11.64
C TYR A 128 -4.79 1.16 -11.38
N PHE A 129 -4.98 1.63 -10.14
CA PHE A 129 -6.07 2.54 -9.84
C PHE A 129 -5.92 3.88 -10.59
N ALA A 130 -4.72 4.46 -10.61
CA ALA A 130 -4.43 5.68 -11.38
C ALA A 130 -4.66 5.46 -12.88
N GLN A 131 -4.22 4.33 -13.43
CA GLN A 131 -4.45 3.95 -14.83
C GLN A 131 -5.94 3.92 -15.18
N ASN A 132 -6.77 3.32 -14.30
CA ASN A 132 -8.22 3.27 -14.50
C ASN A 132 -8.85 4.68 -14.49
N MET A 133 -8.36 5.58 -13.61
CA MET A 133 -8.81 6.99 -13.60
C MET A 133 -8.43 7.72 -14.90
N LEU A 134 -7.21 7.51 -15.41
CA LEU A 134 -6.73 8.13 -16.65
C LEU A 134 -7.50 7.58 -17.87
N GLN A 135 -7.74 6.28 -17.94
CA GLN A 135 -8.50 5.64 -19.01
C GLN A 135 -9.91 6.22 -19.16
N ARG A 136 -10.57 6.62 -18.09
CA ARG A 136 -11.85 7.34 -18.15
C ARG A 136 -11.75 8.71 -18.83
N LYS A 137 -10.56 9.26 -18.93
CA LYS A 137 -10.26 10.51 -19.67
C LYS A 137 -9.62 10.23 -21.03
N ASN A 138 -9.63 8.97 -21.51
CA ASN A 138 -8.93 8.50 -22.70
C ASN A 138 -7.44 8.82 -22.66
N ASP A 139 -6.81 8.70 -21.49
CA ASP A 139 -5.40 8.97 -21.24
C ASP A 139 -4.71 7.75 -20.59
N SER A 140 -3.39 7.78 -20.45
CA SER A 140 -2.59 6.69 -19.93
C SER A 140 -1.32 7.19 -19.26
N PHE A 141 -0.49 6.29 -18.72
CA PHE A 141 0.85 6.60 -18.19
C PHE A 141 1.88 6.89 -19.29
N GLU A 142 1.64 6.45 -20.53
CA GLU A 142 2.59 6.60 -21.63
C GLU A 142 3.01 8.06 -21.83
N GLY A 143 4.32 8.32 -21.78
CA GLY A 143 4.91 9.65 -21.94
C GLY A 143 4.69 10.62 -20.77
N LYS A 144 4.00 10.24 -19.69
CA LYS A 144 3.73 11.10 -18.53
C LYS A 144 4.95 11.26 -17.63
N LYS A 145 5.11 12.45 -17.06
CA LYS A 145 6.09 12.73 -16.01
C LYS A 145 5.48 12.43 -14.65
N VAL A 146 6.15 11.57 -13.89
CA VAL A 146 5.66 11.09 -12.59
C VAL A 146 6.60 11.53 -11.48
N VAL A 147 6.05 12.14 -10.44
CA VAL A 147 6.73 12.48 -9.20
C VAL A 147 6.28 11.54 -8.10
N ILE A 148 7.21 10.89 -7.43
CA ILE A 148 6.96 9.91 -6.36
C ILE A 148 7.68 10.36 -5.10
N SER A 149 7.00 10.38 -3.96
CA SER A 149 7.63 10.46 -2.65
C SER A 149 7.91 9.08 -2.06
N GLY A 150 8.86 9.02 -1.15
CA GLY A 150 9.32 7.76 -0.58
C GLY A 150 10.38 7.06 -1.45
N ALA A 151 11.07 6.11 -0.86
CA ALA A 151 11.98 5.19 -1.52
C ALA A 151 11.90 3.80 -0.84
N GLY A 152 10.81 3.54 -0.11
CA GLY A 152 10.48 2.25 0.47
C GLY A 152 9.77 1.35 -0.53
N ASN A 153 9.25 0.23 -0.03
CA ASN A 153 8.62 -0.81 -0.84
C ASN A 153 7.54 -0.27 -1.80
N VAL A 154 6.60 0.52 -1.29
CA VAL A 154 5.49 1.06 -2.11
C VAL A 154 6.01 1.96 -3.23
N ALA A 155 6.91 2.89 -2.92
CA ALA A 155 7.47 3.82 -3.90
C ALA A 155 8.31 3.11 -4.97
N GLN A 156 9.13 2.12 -4.57
CA GLN A 156 9.96 1.33 -5.50
C GLN A 156 9.09 0.60 -6.54
N TYR A 157 8.05 -0.08 -6.10
CA TYR A 157 7.18 -0.84 -7.00
C TYR A 157 6.15 0.03 -7.74
N ALA A 158 5.74 1.17 -7.19
CA ALA A 158 5.00 2.17 -7.96
C ALA A 158 5.87 2.72 -9.10
N ALA A 159 7.15 3.04 -8.82
CA ALA A 159 8.09 3.48 -9.85
C ALA A 159 8.31 2.39 -10.92
N GLU A 160 8.51 1.13 -10.52
CA GLU A 160 8.69 0.00 -11.43
C GLU A 160 7.51 -0.12 -12.40
N LYS A 161 6.29 -0.13 -11.88
CA LYS A 161 5.09 -0.28 -12.72
C LYS A 161 4.82 0.97 -13.58
N ALA A 162 5.08 2.17 -13.08
CA ALA A 162 4.96 3.40 -13.87
C ALA A 162 5.93 3.39 -15.07
N ILE A 163 7.19 2.98 -14.85
CA ILE A 163 8.19 2.81 -15.91
C ILE A 163 7.74 1.76 -16.92
N GLU A 164 7.22 0.62 -16.48
CA GLU A 164 6.69 -0.45 -17.34
C GLU A 164 5.55 0.06 -18.25
N LEU A 165 4.73 1.00 -17.75
CA LEU A 165 3.63 1.62 -18.50
C LEU A 165 4.06 2.84 -19.35
N GLY A 166 5.36 3.07 -19.52
CA GLY A 166 5.91 4.09 -20.41
C GLY A 166 6.03 5.49 -19.79
N ALA A 167 5.90 5.62 -18.48
CA ALA A 167 6.08 6.90 -17.80
C ALA A 167 7.56 7.21 -17.49
N THR A 168 7.85 8.50 -17.35
CA THR A 168 9.16 9.00 -16.89
C THR A 168 9.06 9.35 -15.40
N VAL A 169 9.64 8.53 -14.54
CA VAL A 169 9.71 8.77 -13.10
C VAL A 169 10.84 9.75 -12.81
N LEU A 170 10.52 10.89 -12.21
CA LEU A 170 11.48 11.99 -12.00
C LEU A 170 12.11 12.01 -10.60
N THR A 171 11.39 11.50 -9.59
CA THR A 171 11.81 11.65 -8.19
C THR A 171 11.58 10.39 -7.37
N LEU A 172 12.40 10.21 -6.36
CA LEU A 172 12.16 9.37 -5.18
C LEU A 172 12.70 10.11 -3.95
N SER A 173 12.17 9.87 -2.76
CA SER A 173 12.56 10.61 -1.55
C SER A 173 12.71 9.71 -0.32
N ASP A 174 13.41 10.21 0.69
CA ASP A 174 13.36 9.68 2.05
C ASP A 174 13.32 10.84 3.06
N SER A 175 13.40 10.53 4.36
CA SER A 175 13.34 11.56 5.40
C SER A 175 14.52 12.57 5.38
N GLY A 176 15.51 12.36 4.54
CA GLY A 176 16.64 13.28 4.35
C GLY A 176 16.45 14.27 3.20
N GLY A 177 15.51 14.01 2.29
CA GLY A 177 15.27 14.83 1.09
C GLY A 177 14.86 13.97 -0.10
N TYR A 178 14.95 14.53 -1.31
CA TYR A 178 14.59 13.81 -2.52
C TYR A 178 15.68 13.90 -3.62
N ILE A 179 15.71 12.90 -4.48
CA ILE A 179 16.46 12.95 -5.73
C ILE A 179 15.54 13.43 -6.86
N TYR A 180 16.09 14.27 -7.73
CA TYR A 180 15.46 14.69 -8.98
C TYR A 180 16.38 14.33 -10.15
N ASP A 181 15.90 13.46 -11.00
CA ASP A 181 16.59 13.03 -12.22
C ASP A 181 15.78 13.51 -13.43
N SER A 182 16.24 14.55 -14.10
CA SER A 182 15.55 15.15 -15.24
C SER A 182 15.53 14.24 -16.49
N GLU A 183 16.45 13.28 -16.57
CA GLU A 183 16.49 12.27 -17.63
C GLU A 183 15.52 11.10 -17.34
N GLY A 184 15.00 11.05 -16.13
CA GLY A 184 14.15 9.99 -15.63
C GLY A 184 14.93 8.82 -14.99
N ILE A 185 14.27 8.24 -14.00
CA ILE A 185 14.72 7.01 -13.32
C ILE A 185 14.19 5.83 -14.14
N ASN A 186 15.07 5.18 -14.88
CA ASN A 186 14.76 3.96 -15.63
C ASN A 186 14.94 2.70 -14.75
N THR A 187 14.73 1.52 -15.33
CA THR A 187 14.82 0.24 -14.61
C THR A 187 16.21 0.00 -13.98
N GLU A 188 17.30 0.41 -14.64
CA GLU A 188 18.66 0.27 -14.09
C GLU A 188 18.88 1.20 -12.90
N LYS A 189 18.49 2.46 -13.06
CA LYS A 189 18.57 3.47 -12.00
C LYS A 189 17.71 3.08 -10.79
N LEU A 190 16.52 2.52 -11.02
CA LEU A 190 15.65 2.03 -9.97
C LEU A 190 16.27 0.83 -9.21
N LYS A 191 16.90 -0.11 -9.90
CA LYS A 191 17.66 -1.20 -9.25
C LYS A 191 18.74 -0.67 -8.32
N HIS A 192 19.40 0.43 -8.71
CA HIS A 192 20.38 1.07 -7.85
C HIS A 192 19.75 1.71 -6.61
N VAL A 193 18.58 2.33 -6.73
CA VAL A 193 17.80 2.81 -5.57
C VAL A 193 17.45 1.64 -4.64
N MET A 194 16.97 0.53 -5.19
CA MET A 194 16.66 -0.68 -4.41
C MET A 194 17.90 -1.20 -3.66
N TYR A 195 19.05 -1.24 -4.30
CA TYR A 195 20.31 -1.61 -3.68
C TYR A 195 20.69 -0.67 -2.51
N ILE A 196 20.60 0.65 -2.70
CA ILE A 196 20.85 1.63 -1.64
C ILE A 196 19.92 1.39 -0.45
N LYS A 197 18.62 1.21 -0.70
CA LYS A 197 17.60 1.17 0.35
C LYS A 197 17.47 -0.20 1.02
N ASN A 198 17.49 -1.27 0.24
CA ASN A 198 17.16 -2.61 0.73
C ASN A 198 18.39 -3.40 1.20
N GLU A 199 19.53 -3.23 0.52
CA GLU A 199 20.77 -3.95 0.86
C GLU A 199 21.67 -3.10 1.76
N LYS A 200 22.03 -1.88 1.33
CA LYS A 200 22.88 -0.99 2.13
C LYS A 200 22.16 -0.30 3.29
N ARG A 201 20.81 -0.27 3.28
CA ARG A 201 19.99 0.49 4.24
C ARG A 201 20.40 1.96 4.36
N GLY A 202 20.88 2.52 3.24
CA GLY A 202 21.42 3.87 3.13
C GLY A 202 20.36 4.94 2.88
N ARG A 203 20.84 6.18 2.72
CA ARG A 203 20.02 7.34 2.36
C ARG A 203 19.97 7.52 0.85
N ILE A 204 18.82 8.03 0.35
CA ILE A 204 18.60 8.21 -1.09
C ILE A 204 19.60 9.16 -1.73
N GLY A 205 20.16 10.10 -0.95
CA GLY A 205 21.14 11.07 -1.42
C GLY A 205 22.42 10.45 -2.03
N SER A 206 22.79 9.22 -1.64
CA SER A 206 23.95 8.54 -2.26
C SER A 206 23.71 8.12 -3.71
N TYR A 207 22.50 8.25 -4.23
CA TYR A 207 22.18 8.01 -5.64
C TYR A 207 23.03 8.86 -6.59
N ILE A 208 23.29 10.13 -6.24
CA ILE A 208 24.05 11.06 -7.09
C ILE A 208 25.53 10.69 -7.20
N GLU A 209 26.07 9.84 -6.32
CA GLU A 209 27.44 9.33 -6.43
C GLU A 209 27.63 8.50 -7.71
N LYS A 210 26.59 7.76 -8.13
CA LYS A 210 26.59 6.97 -9.36
C LYS A 210 25.98 7.73 -10.55
N TYR A 211 25.03 8.61 -10.31
CA TYR A 211 24.31 9.37 -11.33
C TYR A 211 24.45 10.89 -11.08
N PRO A 212 25.61 11.48 -11.41
CA PRO A 212 25.94 12.88 -11.05
C PRO A 212 25.12 13.93 -11.82
N ASN A 213 24.42 13.54 -12.90
CA ASN A 213 23.50 14.43 -13.61
C ASN A 213 22.17 14.64 -12.84
N ALA A 214 21.86 13.78 -11.90
CA ALA A 214 20.73 13.95 -11.00
C ALA A 214 21.09 14.93 -9.88
N LYS A 215 20.07 15.51 -9.25
CA LYS A 215 20.22 16.42 -8.11
C LYS A 215 19.67 15.75 -6.85
N TYR A 216 20.33 15.99 -5.72
CA TYR A 216 19.77 15.70 -4.41
C TYR A 216 19.40 17.01 -3.73
N ILE A 217 18.17 17.11 -3.26
CA ILE A 217 17.61 18.27 -2.59
C ILE A 217 17.35 17.89 -1.13
N PRO A 218 18.23 18.30 -0.19
CA PRO A 218 18.10 17.92 1.21
C PRO A 218 16.98 18.67 1.91
N GLY A 219 16.28 17.99 2.81
CA GLY A 219 15.27 18.57 3.70
C GLY A 219 13.95 18.95 3.05
N GLU A 220 13.81 18.77 1.75
CA GLU A 220 12.59 19.11 1.00
C GLU A 220 11.84 17.86 0.50
N ARG A 221 10.58 18.09 0.12
CA ARG A 221 9.70 17.11 -0.52
C ARG A 221 9.54 17.42 -2.01
N PRO A 222 9.24 16.45 -2.88
CA PRO A 222 9.34 16.62 -4.34
C PRO A 222 8.17 17.37 -4.99
N TRP A 223 7.24 17.94 -4.22
CA TRP A 223 5.97 18.45 -4.71
C TRP A 223 6.06 19.76 -5.51
N SER A 224 7.23 20.42 -5.50
CA SER A 224 7.51 21.58 -6.36
C SER A 224 7.89 21.21 -7.80
N ILE A 225 8.22 19.94 -8.06
CA ILE A 225 8.63 19.47 -9.39
C ILE A 225 7.40 19.36 -10.29
N LYS A 226 7.47 19.96 -11.48
CA LYS A 226 6.40 19.88 -12.47
C LYS A 226 6.21 18.45 -12.98
N CYS A 227 4.98 17.94 -12.88
CA CYS A 227 4.63 16.59 -13.28
C CYS A 227 3.19 16.50 -13.78
N ASP A 228 2.87 15.40 -14.45
CA ASP A 228 1.50 15.06 -14.86
C ASP A 228 0.80 14.25 -13.77
N ILE A 229 1.56 13.38 -13.08
CA ILE A 229 1.05 12.46 -12.07
C ILE A 229 1.90 12.56 -10.81
N ALA A 230 1.27 12.66 -9.64
CA ALA A 230 1.94 12.64 -8.35
C ALA A 230 1.49 11.43 -7.52
N LEU A 231 2.48 10.70 -6.96
CA LEU A 231 2.26 9.48 -6.17
C LEU A 231 2.85 9.64 -4.77
N PRO A 232 2.04 10.06 -3.79
CA PRO A 232 2.48 10.12 -2.40
C PRO A 232 2.61 8.71 -1.81
N CYS A 233 3.87 8.23 -1.66
CA CYS A 233 4.18 6.85 -1.27
C CYS A 233 5.07 6.76 -0.02
N ALA A 234 5.29 7.85 0.73
CA ALA A 234 6.16 7.86 1.89
C ALA A 234 5.40 7.67 3.21
N THR A 235 4.79 8.72 3.73
CA THR A 235 4.18 8.70 5.05
C THR A 235 2.86 9.49 5.10
N GLN A 236 2.10 9.29 6.19
CA GLN A 236 0.91 10.11 6.44
C GLN A 236 1.25 11.59 6.59
N ASN A 237 0.33 12.47 6.15
CA ASN A 237 0.43 13.93 6.24
C ASN A 237 1.70 14.53 5.60
N GLU A 238 2.23 13.88 4.58
CA GLU A 238 3.42 14.35 3.86
C GLU A 238 3.14 15.40 2.78
N LEU A 239 1.88 15.61 2.41
CA LEU A 239 1.46 16.54 1.39
C LEU A 239 0.44 17.53 1.96
N ASN A 240 0.85 18.77 2.16
CA ASN A 240 0.02 19.82 2.75
C ASN A 240 -0.67 20.69 1.70
N GLY A 241 -1.54 21.62 2.15
CA GLY A 241 -2.32 22.47 1.25
C GLY A 241 -1.48 23.37 0.34
N ALA A 242 -0.35 23.89 0.81
CA ALA A 242 0.52 24.75 -0.01
C ALA A 242 1.20 23.95 -1.13
N GLU A 243 1.69 22.75 -0.81
CA GLU A 243 2.28 21.82 -1.77
C GLU A 243 1.23 21.33 -2.78
N ALA A 244 0.02 21.04 -2.33
CA ALA A 244 -1.10 20.67 -3.20
C ALA A 244 -1.44 21.77 -4.19
N LYS A 245 -1.51 23.02 -3.73
CA LYS A 245 -1.71 24.20 -4.59
C LYS A 245 -0.61 24.30 -5.65
N THR A 246 0.65 24.08 -5.27
CA THR A 246 1.78 24.08 -6.21
C THR A 246 1.63 22.99 -7.28
N LEU A 247 1.22 21.78 -6.91
CA LEU A 247 0.97 20.68 -7.86
C LEU A 247 -0.15 21.06 -8.85
N VAL A 248 -1.25 21.67 -8.35
CA VAL A 248 -2.37 22.14 -9.19
C VAL A 248 -1.88 23.20 -10.18
N GLU A 249 -1.18 24.21 -9.71
CA GLU A 249 -0.63 25.31 -10.51
C GLU A 249 0.38 24.84 -11.56
N ASN A 250 1.15 23.80 -11.24
CA ASN A 250 2.10 23.15 -12.14
C ASN A 250 1.43 22.25 -13.20
N GLY A 251 0.11 22.06 -13.13
CA GLY A 251 -0.66 21.28 -14.11
C GLY A 251 -0.68 19.77 -13.84
N CYS A 252 -0.43 19.33 -12.59
CA CYS A 252 -0.64 17.95 -12.21
C CYS A 252 -2.11 17.56 -12.43
N MET A 253 -2.34 16.44 -13.11
CA MET A 253 -3.68 16.01 -13.51
C MET A 253 -4.22 14.83 -12.73
N CYS A 254 -3.34 14.06 -12.08
CA CYS A 254 -3.69 12.84 -11.36
C CYS A 254 -2.83 12.67 -10.12
N ILE A 255 -3.48 12.36 -9.00
CA ILE A 255 -2.83 12.01 -7.74
C ILE A 255 -3.38 10.67 -7.27
N SER A 256 -2.50 9.71 -6.99
CA SER A 256 -2.87 8.40 -6.44
C SER A 256 -2.03 8.09 -5.20
N GLU A 257 -2.70 7.96 -4.07
CA GLU A 257 -2.05 7.76 -2.78
C GLU A 257 -1.57 6.32 -2.61
N GLY A 258 -0.24 6.12 -2.54
CA GLY A 258 0.35 4.83 -2.18
C GLY A 258 0.50 4.64 -0.67
N ALA A 259 0.73 5.72 0.07
CA ALA A 259 0.75 5.71 1.53
C ALA A 259 -0.67 5.78 2.13
N ASN A 260 -0.79 5.55 3.43
CA ASN A 260 -2.04 5.75 4.14
C ASN A 260 -2.17 7.22 4.56
N MET A 261 -3.22 7.90 4.10
CA MET A 261 -3.53 9.32 4.40
C MET A 261 -2.32 10.28 4.21
N PRO A 262 -1.62 10.27 3.09
CA PRO A 262 -0.47 11.15 2.90
C PRO A 262 -0.87 12.61 2.69
N SER A 263 -2.06 12.88 2.15
CA SER A 263 -2.57 14.23 1.91
C SER A 263 -3.35 14.74 3.11
N THR A 264 -3.08 15.98 3.51
CA THR A 264 -3.86 16.64 4.57
C THR A 264 -5.25 17.05 4.05
N PRO A 265 -6.23 17.32 4.93
CA PRO A 265 -7.54 17.81 4.50
C PRO A 265 -7.48 19.07 3.62
N GLU A 266 -6.55 19.98 3.91
CA GLU A 266 -6.31 21.19 3.13
C GLU A 266 -5.79 20.86 1.73
N ALA A 267 -4.90 19.86 1.62
CA ALA A 267 -4.40 19.37 0.33
C ALA A 267 -5.54 18.81 -0.53
N ILE A 268 -6.41 18.01 0.07
CA ILE A 268 -7.58 17.43 -0.61
C ILE A 268 -8.52 18.53 -1.14
N GLN A 269 -8.73 19.59 -0.35
CA GLN A 269 -9.54 20.74 -0.81
C GLN A 269 -8.94 21.41 -2.03
N GLU A 270 -7.63 21.58 -2.10
CA GLU A 270 -6.96 22.15 -3.28
C GLU A 270 -7.09 21.24 -4.50
N PHE A 271 -6.99 19.92 -4.35
CA PHE A 271 -7.22 18.96 -5.43
C PHE A 271 -8.66 19.03 -5.97
N GLN A 272 -9.65 19.13 -5.08
CA GLN A 272 -11.05 19.27 -5.47
C GLN A 272 -11.32 20.58 -6.22
N LYS A 273 -10.77 21.71 -5.73
CA LYS A 273 -10.84 23.01 -6.42
C LYS A 273 -10.20 22.95 -7.81
N GLY A 274 -9.04 22.30 -7.91
CA GLY A 274 -8.30 22.12 -9.17
C GLY A 274 -8.90 21.07 -10.10
N LYS A 275 -9.97 20.37 -9.68
CA LYS A 275 -10.61 19.26 -10.42
C LYS A 275 -9.63 18.16 -10.84
N ILE A 276 -8.63 17.90 -10.01
CA ILE A 276 -7.63 16.86 -10.23
C ILE A 276 -8.26 15.47 -9.99
N LEU A 277 -7.85 14.48 -10.78
CA LEU A 277 -8.16 13.09 -10.49
C LEU A 277 -7.43 12.67 -9.20
N PHE A 278 -8.17 12.48 -8.12
CA PHE A 278 -7.60 12.16 -6.81
C PHE A 278 -8.10 10.82 -6.30
N ALA A 279 -7.17 9.88 -6.09
CA ALA A 279 -7.43 8.56 -5.52
C ALA A 279 -7.02 8.50 -4.05
N PRO A 280 -7.97 8.32 -3.11
CA PRO A 280 -7.66 8.17 -1.69
C PRO A 280 -6.97 6.84 -1.41
N GLY A 281 -6.01 6.84 -0.48
CA GLY A 281 -5.16 5.68 -0.18
C GLY A 281 -5.93 4.40 0.15
N LYS A 282 -7.07 4.48 0.84
CA LYS A 282 -7.90 3.30 1.15
C LYS A 282 -8.37 2.52 -0.09
N ALA A 283 -8.51 3.20 -1.24
CA ALA A 283 -8.86 2.57 -2.51
C ALA A 283 -7.62 2.25 -3.33
N SER A 284 -6.76 3.24 -3.59
CA SER A 284 -5.62 3.10 -4.48
C SER A 284 -4.54 2.15 -3.96
N ASN A 285 -4.26 2.14 -2.65
CA ASN A 285 -3.25 1.26 -2.07
C ASN A 285 -3.79 -0.11 -1.59
N ALA A 286 -5.03 -0.44 -1.93
CA ALA A 286 -5.67 -1.70 -1.54
C ALA A 286 -5.03 -2.95 -2.19
N GLY A 287 -4.14 -2.78 -3.17
CA GLY A 287 -3.43 -3.89 -3.82
C GLY A 287 -2.73 -4.83 -2.84
N GLY A 288 -2.14 -4.28 -1.78
CA GLY A 288 -1.47 -5.09 -0.75
C GLY A 288 -2.43 -6.04 -0.02
N VAL A 289 -3.60 -5.57 0.39
CA VAL A 289 -4.61 -6.42 1.04
C VAL A 289 -5.30 -7.33 0.04
N ALA A 290 -5.53 -6.89 -1.18
CA ALA A 290 -6.06 -7.73 -2.26
C ALA A 290 -5.16 -8.95 -2.48
N THR A 291 -3.86 -8.75 -2.63
CA THR A 291 -2.92 -9.87 -2.79
C THR A 291 -2.81 -10.74 -1.54
N SER A 292 -3.01 -10.19 -0.33
CA SER A 292 -3.14 -11.03 0.87
C SER A 292 -4.36 -11.95 0.77
N GLY A 293 -5.50 -11.48 0.28
CA GLY A 293 -6.68 -12.31 0.03
C GLY A 293 -6.43 -13.37 -1.05
N LEU A 294 -5.67 -13.03 -2.11
CA LEU A 294 -5.22 -14.01 -3.10
C LEU A 294 -4.28 -15.06 -2.50
N GLU A 295 -3.40 -14.69 -1.55
CA GLU A 295 -2.57 -15.63 -0.80
C GLU A 295 -3.44 -16.59 0.03
N MET A 296 -4.46 -16.06 0.73
CA MET A 296 -5.42 -16.89 1.46
C MET A 296 -6.13 -17.89 0.54
N SER A 297 -6.54 -17.46 -0.65
CA SER A 297 -7.18 -18.32 -1.65
C SER A 297 -6.24 -19.42 -2.13
N GLN A 298 -4.98 -19.09 -2.46
CA GLN A 298 -3.96 -20.07 -2.85
C GLN A 298 -3.72 -21.09 -1.73
N ASN A 299 -3.65 -20.64 -0.47
CA ASN A 299 -3.45 -21.52 0.68
C ASN A 299 -4.62 -22.46 0.89
N SER A 300 -5.86 -21.97 0.73
CA SER A 300 -7.08 -22.79 0.83
C SER A 300 -7.14 -23.88 -0.25
N LEU A 301 -6.72 -23.56 -1.47
CA LEU A 301 -6.64 -24.48 -2.58
C LEU A 301 -5.41 -25.41 -2.51
N ARG A 302 -4.42 -25.11 -1.67
CA ARG A 302 -3.10 -25.74 -1.63
C ARG A 302 -2.37 -25.68 -2.98
N LEU A 303 -2.53 -24.58 -3.69
CA LEU A 303 -1.90 -24.29 -4.97
C LEU A 303 -1.10 -22.99 -4.89
N SER A 304 -0.13 -22.85 -5.78
CA SER A 304 0.59 -21.60 -6.01
C SER A 304 0.30 -21.12 -7.43
N TRP A 305 -0.08 -19.86 -7.55
CA TRP A 305 -0.27 -19.23 -8.86
C TRP A 305 1.04 -18.60 -9.35
N SER A 306 1.20 -18.57 -10.65
CA SER A 306 2.30 -17.87 -11.30
C SER A 306 2.21 -16.36 -11.05
N ARG A 307 3.33 -15.67 -11.24
CA ARG A 307 3.40 -14.22 -11.13
C ARG A 307 2.34 -13.51 -12.00
N ARG A 308 2.15 -14.01 -13.23
CA ARG A 308 1.17 -13.48 -14.16
C ARG A 308 -0.26 -13.67 -13.67
N GLU A 309 -0.61 -14.85 -13.19
CA GLU A 309 -1.98 -15.13 -12.66
C GLU A 309 -2.31 -14.23 -11.46
N VAL A 310 -1.36 -14.01 -10.56
CA VAL A 310 -1.58 -13.11 -9.41
C VAL A 310 -1.71 -11.66 -9.87
N ASP A 311 -0.87 -11.19 -10.81
CA ASP A 311 -0.92 -9.83 -11.33
C ASP A 311 -2.21 -9.56 -12.11
N ASP A 312 -2.65 -10.49 -12.95
CA ASP A 312 -3.90 -10.38 -13.70
C ASP A 312 -5.11 -10.30 -12.74
N LYS A 313 -5.14 -11.12 -11.68
CA LYS A 313 -6.17 -11.04 -10.65
C LYS A 313 -6.12 -9.74 -9.86
N LEU A 314 -4.93 -9.23 -9.55
CA LEU A 314 -4.76 -7.94 -8.88
C LEU A 314 -5.31 -6.80 -9.75
N LYS A 315 -5.04 -6.80 -11.06
CA LYS A 315 -5.61 -5.80 -11.99
C LYS A 315 -7.13 -5.78 -11.94
N VAL A 316 -7.77 -6.95 -12.04
CA VAL A 316 -9.22 -7.07 -11.98
C VAL A 316 -9.78 -6.53 -10.66
N ILE A 317 -9.16 -6.89 -9.52
CA ILE A 317 -9.60 -6.38 -8.22
C ILE A 317 -9.46 -4.85 -8.15
N MET A 318 -8.37 -4.28 -8.67
CA MET A 318 -8.19 -2.82 -8.67
C MET A 318 -9.16 -2.11 -9.61
N GLU A 319 -9.57 -2.74 -10.72
CA GLU A 319 -10.63 -2.28 -11.60
C GLU A 319 -11.99 -2.30 -10.89
N ASP A 320 -12.35 -3.39 -10.22
CA ASP A 320 -13.59 -3.52 -9.43
C ASP A 320 -13.66 -2.46 -8.32
N ILE A 321 -12.55 -2.19 -7.63
CA ILE A 321 -12.46 -1.13 -6.61
C ILE A 321 -12.72 0.24 -7.24
N HIS A 322 -12.08 0.51 -8.37
CA HIS A 322 -12.25 1.76 -9.11
C HIS A 322 -13.71 1.93 -9.55
N ASP A 323 -14.32 0.91 -10.15
CA ASP A 323 -15.70 0.97 -10.64
C ASP A 323 -16.70 1.14 -9.50
N SER A 324 -16.49 0.50 -8.37
CA SER A 324 -17.27 0.74 -7.15
C SER A 324 -17.15 2.19 -6.68
N CYS A 325 -15.94 2.77 -6.69
CA CYS A 325 -15.74 4.18 -6.36
C CYS A 325 -16.46 5.11 -7.36
N VAL A 326 -16.47 4.78 -8.64
CA VAL A 326 -17.19 5.54 -9.68
C VAL A 326 -18.70 5.46 -9.47
N GLN A 327 -19.23 4.27 -9.21
CA GLN A 327 -20.67 4.04 -9.00
C GLN A 327 -21.21 4.93 -7.88
N TYR A 328 -20.53 5.00 -6.75
CA TYR A 328 -21.00 5.75 -5.57
C TYR A 328 -20.46 7.20 -5.49
N GLY A 329 -19.43 7.52 -6.28
CA GLY A 329 -18.79 8.84 -6.27
C GLY A 329 -19.22 9.78 -7.39
N LYS A 330 -20.09 9.33 -8.31
CA LYS A 330 -20.53 10.16 -9.44
C LYS A 330 -21.35 11.35 -8.96
N ASN A 331 -20.99 12.55 -9.41
CA ASN A 331 -21.69 13.80 -9.19
C ASN A 331 -22.64 14.11 -10.35
N GLU A 332 -23.53 15.08 -10.14
CA GLU A 332 -24.51 15.53 -11.16
C GLU A 332 -23.85 16.10 -12.41
N ASP A 333 -22.70 16.74 -12.27
CA ASP A 333 -21.90 17.30 -13.38
C ASP A 333 -21.09 16.24 -14.14
N GLY A 334 -21.20 14.96 -13.76
CA GLY A 334 -20.46 13.83 -14.35
C GLY A 334 -19.03 13.65 -13.83
N SER A 335 -18.56 14.52 -12.94
CA SER A 335 -17.28 14.33 -12.24
C SER A 335 -17.37 13.19 -11.22
N ILE A 336 -16.23 12.64 -10.84
CA ILE A 336 -16.16 11.56 -9.85
C ILE A 336 -15.43 12.04 -8.61
N ASP A 337 -16.12 12.00 -7.47
CA ASP A 337 -15.51 12.13 -6.14
C ASP A 337 -15.12 10.74 -5.62
N TYR A 338 -13.87 10.37 -5.85
CA TYR A 338 -13.35 9.06 -5.44
C TYR A 338 -13.29 8.89 -3.91
N ILE A 339 -13.23 9.98 -3.12
CA ILE A 339 -13.28 9.89 -1.66
C ILE A 339 -14.66 9.46 -1.21
N LYS A 340 -15.70 10.19 -1.68
CA LYS A 340 -17.10 9.85 -1.45
C LYS A 340 -17.39 8.44 -1.93
N GLY A 341 -16.94 8.11 -3.13
CA GLY A 341 -17.13 6.79 -3.74
C GLY A 341 -16.54 5.67 -2.90
N ALA A 342 -15.28 5.78 -2.48
CA ALA A 342 -14.63 4.78 -1.65
C ALA A 342 -15.29 4.61 -0.27
N ASN A 343 -15.70 5.72 0.36
CA ASN A 343 -16.36 5.68 1.66
C ASN A 343 -17.72 4.99 1.57
N ILE A 344 -18.56 5.35 0.60
CA ILE A 344 -19.89 4.78 0.46
C ILE A 344 -19.82 3.33 0.01
N ALA A 345 -19.00 3.00 -0.99
CA ALA A 345 -18.84 1.63 -1.46
C ALA A 345 -18.41 0.67 -0.33
N GLY A 346 -17.41 1.06 0.44
CA GLY A 346 -16.96 0.28 1.60
C GLY A 346 -18.06 0.13 2.65
N PHE A 347 -18.76 1.21 2.98
CA PHE A 347 -19.83 1.20 3.97
C PHE A 347 -21.02 0.32 3.55
N VAL A 348 -21.52 0.47 2.33
CA VAL A 348 -22.70 -0.28 1.84
C VAL A 348 -22.48 -1.78 1.96
N LYS A 349 -21.33 -2.29 1.50
CA LYS A 349 -21.01 -3.72 1.59
C LYS A 349 -21.02 -4.24 3.04
N VAL A 350 -20.48 -3.45 3.98
CA VAL A 350 -20.48 -3.82 5.41
C VAL A 350 -21.89 -3.75 5.99
N ALA A 351 -22.63 -2.67 5.71
CA ALA A 351 -24.00 -2.48 6.19
C ALA A 351 -24.94 -3.57 5.70
N ASP A 352 -24.88 -3.90 4.41
CA ASP A 352 -25.71 -4.98 3.82
C ASP A 352 -25.40 -6.33 4.47
N ALA A 353 -24.12 -6.62 4.72
CA ALA A 353 -23.74 -7.85 5.42
C ALA A 353 -24.27 -7.87 6.86
N MET A 354 -24.20 -6.75 7.59
CA MET A 354 -24.76 -6.65 8.94
C MET A 354 -26.28 -6.81 8.96
N LEU A 355 -26.97 -6.21 8.00
CA LEU A 355 -28.43 -6.35 7.87
C LEU A 355 -28.83 -7.80 7.54
N ALA A 356 -28.10 -8.46 6.66
CA ALA A 356 -28.40 -9.84 6.24
C ALA A 356 -28.08 -10.87 7.33
N GLN A 357 -27.01 -10.67 8.11
CA GLN A 357 -26.53 -11.64 9.11
C GLN A 357 -27.05 -11.34 10.52
N GLY A 358 -27.59 -10.16 10.76
CA GLY A 358 -27.92 -9.65 12.08
C GLY A 358 -26.71 -9.11 12.81
N VAL A 359 -26.97 -8.37 13.89
CA VAL A 359 -25.93 -7.87 14.82
C VAL A 359 -25.87 -8.87 15.98
N VAL A 360 -24.81 -9.65 16.01
CA VAL A 360 -24.58 -10.71 17.01
C VAL A 360 -23.42 -10.39 17.91
#